data_1b85651bdcc9981456201feaf9a3f9cb
#
_entry.id   1b85651bdcc9981456201feaf9a3f9cb
#
_cell.length_a   1.000
_cell.length_b   1.000
_cell.length_c   1.000
_cell.angle_alpha   90.00
_cell.angle_beta   90.00
_cell.angle_gamma   90.00
#
_symmetry.space_group_name_H-M   'P 1'
#
loop_
_entity.id
_entity.type
_entity.pdbx_description
1 polymer ?
#
loop_
_entity_poly.entity_id
_entity_poly.type
_entity_poly.pdbx_seq_one_letter_code
_entity_poly.pdbx_strand_id
1 'polypeptide(L)'
;LLTSRGLGDVYKRQVLGHENETLTEKIDFKNSTILINESWEEGIISSIRTGLFYLSSDKNIDGVLIFMGDQPAINSEVIEKLLLTKHDDDEVVVPQYRYETGYPILIPRYFWNKLELITQDDIDGDDSVFKNFDLIDFFESSESKMKILNFNFLKPTDFDKQSDF
;
A
#
# COMPACT_ATOMS: atom_id res chain seq x y z
N LEU A 1 2.33 4.55 3.59
CA LEU A 1 3.57 3.98 3.05
C LEU A 1 4.67 3.99 4.10
N LEU A 2 5.24 2.84 4.39
CA LEU A 2 6.43 2.71 5.22
C LEU A 2 7.59 2.26 4.33
N THR A 3 8.73 2.92 4.44
CA THR A 3 9.95 2.53 3.74
C THR A 3 10.99 2.11 4.77
N SER A 4 11.69 1.01 4.55
CA SER A 4 12.69 0.54 5.48
C SER A 4 14.10 0.60 4.89
N ARG A 5 15.02 1.08 5.71
CA ARG A 5 16.46 0.87 5.61
C ARG A 5 16.88 0.21 6.89
N GLY A 6 16.91 -1.12 6.95
CA GLY A 6 17.14 -1.81 8.20
C GLY A 6 16.08 -1.45 9.25
N LEU A 7 16.13 -2.08 10.40
CA LEU A 7 15.14 -1.85 11.48
C LEU A 7 15.21 -0.46 12.16
N GLY A 8 16.07 0.46 11.68
CA GLY A 8 16.31 1.76 12.33
C GLY A 8 15.67 2.98 11.68
N ASP A 9 15.48 2.98 10.37
CA ASP A 9 14.98 4.17 9.64
C ASP A 9 13.78 3.81 8.77
N VAL A 10 12.59 3.83 9.38
CA VAL A 10 11.32 3.67 8.65
C VAL A 10 10.73 5.06 8.37
N TYR A 11 10.74 5.46 7.12
CA TYR A 11 10.09 6.69 6.68
C TYR A 11 8.59 6.46 6.51
N LYS A 12 7.78 7.23 7.23
CA LYS A 12 6.32 7.18 7.11
C LYS A 12 5.84 8.26 6.15
N ARG A 13 5.08 7.86 5.15
CA ARG A 13 4.41 8.75 4.21
C ARG A 13 2.92 8.49 4.24
N GLN A 14 2.16 9.55 4.42
CA GLN A 14 0.70 9.48 4.38
C GLN A 14 0.23 10.19 3.13
N VAL A 15 -0.44 9.47 2.24
CA VAL A 15 -1.05 10.07 1.05
C VAL A 15 -2.50 10.38 1.36
N LEU A 16 -2.89 11.63 1.18
CA LEU A 16 -4.25 12.12 1.38
C LEU A 16 -4.82 12.60 0.05
N GLY A 17 -6.09 12.34 -0.18
CA GLY A 17 -6.84 12.80 -1.34
C GLY A 17 -8.01 13.67 -0.94
N HIS A 18 -9.22 13.12 -0.96
CA HIS A 18 -10.45 13.82 -0.60
C HIS A 18 -10.38 14.40 0.82
N GLU A 19 -10.91 15.59 1.01
CA GLU A 19 -10.93 16.31 2.31
C GLU A 19 -9.56 16.45 3.00
N ASN A 20 -8.46 16.48 2.24
CA ASN A 20 -7.11 16.52 2.80
C ASN A 20 -6.88 17.71 3.76
N GLU A 21 -7.47 18.89 3.50
CA GLU A 21 -7.39 20.06 4.38
C GLU A 21 -8.06 19.77 5.74
N THR A 22 -9.28 19.23 5.71
CA THR A 22 -10.02 18.86 6.92
C THR A 22 -9.28 17.79 7.73
N LEU A 23 -8.68 16.82 7.06
CA LEU A 23 -7.93 15.74 7.71
C LEU A 23 -6.64 16.28 8.35
N THR A 24 -5.92 17.16 7.65
CA THR A 24 -4.68 17.75 8.17
C THR A 24 -4.92 18.67 9.37
N GLU A 25 -6.07 19.32 9.45
CA GLU A 25 -6.45 20.14 10.60
C GLU A 25 -6.86 19.29 11.83
N LYS A 26 -7.52 18.16 11.62
CA LYS A 26 -8.11 17.35 12.69
C LYS A 26 -7.21 16.24 13.20
N ILE A 27 -6.30 15.74 12.39
CA ILE A 27 -5.48 14.56 12.69
C ILE A 27 -4.03 14.95 12.92
N ASP A 28 -3.48 14.53 14.05
CA ASP A 28 -2.06 14.63 14.32
C ASP A 28 -1.32 13.45 13.65
N PHE A 29 -0.75 13.68 12.49
CA PHE A 29 0.00 12.68 11.73
C PHE A 29 1.41 12.39 12.29
N LYS A 30 1.73 12.93 13.47
CA LYS A 30 3.03 12.72 14.15
C LYS A 30 4.22 13.03 13.22
N ASN A 31 5.12 12.06 13.10
CA ASN A 31 6.35 12.19 12.31
C ASN A 31 6.16 11.72 10.86
N SER A 32 4.93 11.65 10.36
CA SER A 32 4.67 11.28 8.98
C SER A 32 4.79 12.50 8.05
N THR A 33 5.38 12.31 6.88
CA THR A 33 5.28 13.31 5.81
C THR A 33 3.96 13.13 5.09
N ILE A 34 3.18 14.21 4.97
CA ILE A 34 1.91 14.21 4.25
C ILE A 34 2.20 14.51 2.78
N LEU A 35 1.62 13.71 1.89
CA LEU A 35 1.62 13.91 0.45
C LEU A 35 0.17 14.10 0.01
N ILE A 36 -0.08 15.12 -0.80
CA ILE A 36 -1.42 15.38 -1.33
C ILE A 36 -1.55 14.77 -2.72
N ASN A 37 -2.55 13.95 -2.89
CA ASN A 37 -2.95 13.40 -4.18
C ASN A 37 -4.11 14.23 -4.74
N GLU A 38 -3.82 15.11 -5.71
CA GLU A 38 -4.84 15.93 -6.36
C GLU A 38 -5.72 15.12 -7.32
N SER A 39 -5.22 13.98 -7.81
CA SER A 39 -5.94 13.07 -8.72
C SER A 39 -6.64 11.93 -7.97
N TRP A 40 -7.06 12.14 -6.73
CA TRP A 40 -7.66 11.08 -5.88
C TRP A 40 -8.92 10.44 -6.50
N GLU A 41 -9.64 11.16 -7.36
CA GLU A 41 -10.81 10.66 -8.07
C GLU A 41 -10.49 9.51 -9.04
N GLU A 42 -9.23 9.39 -9.45
CA GLU A 42 -8.72 8.27 -10.26
C GLU A 42 -8.53 6.96 -9.46
N GLY A 43 -8.93 6.95 -8.20
CA GLY A 43 -8.87 5.77 -7.34
C GLY A 43 -7.51 5.55 -6.66
N ILE A 44 -7.37 4.38 -6.02
CA ILE A 44 -6.24 4.04 -5.15
C ILE A 44 -4.89 4.07 -5.88
N ILE A 45 -4.86 3.69 -7.17
CA ILE A 45 -3.62 3.65 -7.95
C ILE A 45 -2.98 5.04 -8.08
N SER A 46 -3.77 6.12 -8.16
CA SER A 46 -3.26 7.49 -8.18
C SER A 46 -2.55 7.85 -6.87
N SER A 47 -3.08 7.40 -5.74
CA SER A 47 -2.45 7.58 -4.42
C SER A 47 -1.15 6.79 -4.29
N ILE A 48 -1.11 5.58 -4.82
CA ILE A 48 0.10 4.75 -4.85
C ILE A 48 1.17 5.44 -5.70
N ARG A 49 0.84 5.91 -6.89
CA ARG A 49 1.75 6.66 -7.77
C ARG A 49 2.31 7.91 -7.08
N THR A 50 1.46 8.69 -6.43
CA THR A 50 1.89 9.87 -5.67
C THR A 50 2.94 9.50 -4.62
N GLY A 51 2.71 8.43 -3.88
CA GLY A 51 3.65 7.92 -2.89
C GLY A 51 4.96 7.44 -3.50
N LEU A 52 4.90 6.62 -4.56
CA LEU A 52 6.07 6.06 -5.23
C LEU A 52 6.90 7.14 -5.92
N PHE A 53 6.27 8.09 -6.60
CA PHE A 53 6.95 9.23 -7.23
C PHE A 53 7.79 10.01 -6.21
N TYR A 54 7.23 10.29 -5.03
CA TYR A 54 7.97 10.97 -3.97
C TYR A 54 9.17 10.17 -3.48
N LEU A 55 9.03 8.85 -3.36
CA LEU A 55 10.08 7.96 -2.86
C LEU A 55 11.13 7.61 -3.91
N SER A 56 10.81 7.73 -5.20
CA SER A 56 11.69 7.33 -6.31
C SER A 56 13.00 8.10 -6.36
N SER A 57 13.03 9.33 -5.82
CA SER A 57 14.23 10.16 -5.73
C SER A 57 15.29 9.62 -4.78
N ASP A 58 14.92 8.88 -3.74
CA ASP A 58 15.85 8.22 -2.82
C ASP A 58 16.18 6.81 -3.29
N LYS A 59 17.38 6.65 -3.86
CA LYS A 59 17.88 5.35 -4.39
C LYS A 59 18.18 4.31 -3.30
N ASN A 60 18.14 4.72 -2.05
CA ASN A 60 18.44 3.83 -0.93
C ASN A 60 17.20 3.14 -0.37
N ILE A 61 16.03 3.42 -0.93
CA ILE A 61 14.78 2.76 -0.60
C ILE A 61 14.61 1.57 -1.54
N ASP A 62 14.66 0.37 -1.00
CA ASP A 62 14.60 -0.89 -1.78
C ASP A 62 13.17 -1.42 -1.92
N GLY A 63 12.23 -0.94 -1.11
CA GLY A 63 10.83 -1.36 -1.15
C GLY A 63 9.93 -0.47 -0.30
N VAL A 64 8.63 -0.68 -0.46
CA VAL A 64 7.60 0.01 0.33
C VAL A 64 6.64 -0.99 0.95
N LEU A 65 6.19 -0.70 2.15
CA LEU A 65 5.08 -1.38 2.79
C LEU A 65 3.84 -0.50 2.66
N ILE A 66 2.83 -0.99 1.95
CA ILE A 66 1.58 -0.25 1.68
C ILE A 66 0.51 -0.69 2.67
N PHE A 67 -0.09 0.28 3.33
CA PHE A 67 -1.21 0.12 4.26
C PHE A 67 -2.45 0.81 3.71
N MET A 68 -3.60 0.26 4.02
CA MET A 68 -4.88 0.93 3.81
C MET A 68 -5.20 1.80 5.03
N GLY A 69 -5.71 3.01 4.78
CA GLY A 69 -6.02 3.98 5.85
C GLY A 69 -7.23 3.61 6.70
N ASP A 70 -8.11 2.78 6.16
CA ASP A 70 -9.34 2.27 6.75
C ASP A 70 -9.17 0.98 7.57
N GLN A 71 -7.95 0.45 7.68
CA GLN A 71 -7.61 -0.77 8.43
C GLN A 71 -6.77 -0.46 9.69
N PRO A 72 -7.33 0.13 10.74
CA PRO A 72 -6.55 0.56 11.91
C PRO A 72 -6.06 -0.60 12.80
N ALA A 73 -6.64 -1.79 12.67
CA ALA A 73 -6.40 -2.93 13.56
C ALA A 73 -5.34 -3.92 13.04
N ILE A 74 -4.34 -3.42 12.29
CA ILE A 74 -3.25 -4.27 11.80
C ILE A 74 -2.34 -4.69 12.96
N ASN A 75 -2.11 -6.00 13.10
CA ASN A 75 -1.24 -6.55 14.11
C ASN A 75 0.24 -6.23 13.82
N SER A 76 0.98 -5.76 14.83
CA SER A 76 2.42 -5.46 14.71
C SER A 76 3.26 -6.67 14.30
N GLU A 77 2.86 -7.90 14.69
CA GLU A 77 3.53 -9.13 14.26
C GLU A 77 3.53 -9.29 12.73
N VAL A 78 2.45 -8.88 12.06
CA VAL A 78 2.37 -8.91 10.59
C VAL A 78 3.41 -7.98 9.99
N ILE A 79 3.49 -6.75 10.51
CA ILE A 79 4.44 -5.73 10.03
C ILE A 79 5.88 -6.22 10.22
N GLU A 80 6.22 -6.69 11.42
CA GLU A 80 7.55 -7.19 11.73
C GLU A 80 7.95 -8.36 10.82
N LYS A 81 7.03 -9.31 10.62
CA LYS A 81 7.28 -10.49 9.81
C LYS A 81 7.47 -10.15 8.33
N LEU A 82 6.70 -9.19 7.80
CA LEU A 82 6.89 -8.67 6.44
C LEU A 82 8.27 -8.02 6.27
N LEU A 83 8.67 -7.15 7.21
CA LEU A 83 9.95 -6.44 7.15
C LEU A 83 11.16 -7.36 7.32
N LEU A 84 11.04 -8.44 8.09
CA LEU A 84 12.12 -9.40 8.36
C LEU A 84 12.19 -10.54 7.34
N THR A 85 11.16 -10.69 6.50
CA THR A 85 11.11 -11.76 5.53
C THR A 85 12.12 -11.53 4.41
N LYS A 86 12.98 -12.52 4.18
CA LYS A 86 13.84 -12.54 2.99
C LYS A 86 12.98 -12.84 1.77
N HIS A 87 13.12 -12.00 0.76
CA HIS A 87 12.45 -12.15 -0.53
C HIS A 87 13.40 -11.76 -1.65
N ASP A 88 13.09 -12.18 -2.87
CA ASP A 88 13.81 -11.74 -4.06
C ASP A 88 13.39 -10.29 -4.42
N ASP A 89 14.25 -9.59 -5.17
CA ASP A 89 13.98 -8.21 -5.58
C ASP A 89 12.73 -8.08 -6.48
N ASP A 90 12.34 -9.18 -7.14
CA ASP A 90 11.17 -9.30 -8.01
C ASP A 90 10.02 -10.10 -7.35
N GLU A 91 9.97 -10.16 -6.01
CA GLU A 91 8.97 -10.93 -5.27
C GLU A 91 8.17 -10.03 -4.31
N VAL A 92 6.89 -9.83 -4.58
CA VAL A 92 5.96 -9.12 -3.68
C VAL A 92 5.63 -9.98 -2.47
N VAL A 93 5.64 -9.41 -1.27
CA VAL A 93 5.31 -10.18 -0.05
C VAL A 93 3.94 -9.78 0.47
N VAL A 94 3.05 -10.76 0.60
CA VAL A 94 1.65 -10.55 0.93
C VAL A 94 1.26 -11.40 2.15
N PRO A 95 0.60 -10.83 3.17
CA PRO A 95 0.05 -11.61 4.27
C PRO A 95 -1.23 -12.34 3.82
N GLN A 96 -1.35 -13.60 4.25
CA GLN A 96 -2.58 -14.36 4.17
C GLN A 96 -3.14 -14.54 5.58
N TYR A 97 -4.30 -13.96 5.82
CA TYR A 97 -5.06 -14.02 7.04
C TYR A 97 -6.04 -15.19 6.97
N ARG A 98 -5.77 -16.29 7.65
CA ARG A 98 -6.55 -17.55 7.63
C ARG A 98 -6.97 -18.00 6.23
N TYR A 99 -7.87 -17.26 5.57
CA TYR A 99 -8.54 -17.68 4.33
C TYR A 99 -8.37 -16.71 3.17
N GLU A 100 -7.84 -15.51 3.40
CA GLU A 100 -7.76 -14.47 2.40
C GLU A 100 -6.47 -13.64 2.52
N THR A 101 -5.96 -13.17 1.41
CA THR A 101 -4.86 -12.21 1.34
C THR A 101 -5.34 -10.82 1.73
N GLY A 102 -4.42 -9.94 2.12
CA GLY A 102 -4.77 -8.58 2.50
C GLY A 102 -3.57 -7.68 2.72
N TYR A 103 -3.84 -6.51 3.22
CA TYR A 103 -2.79 -5.52 3.54
C TYR A 103 -2.26 -5.70 4.98
N PRO A 104 -1.07 -5.16 5.29
CA PRO A 104 -0.15 -4.42 4.41
C PRO A 104 0.62 -5.34 3.46
N ILE A 105 1.01 -4.84 2.29
CA ILE A 105 1.83 -5.58 1.32
C ILE A 105 3.20 -4.93 1.16
N LEU A 106 4.24 -5.76 1.02
CA LEU A 106 5.60 -5.29 0.75
C LEU A 106 5.89 -5.39 -0.75
N ILE A 107 6.17 -4.24 -1.36
CA ILE A 107 6.44 -4.13 -2.78
C ILE A 107 7.89 -3.68 -2.99
N PRO A 108 8.75 -4.55 -3.55
CA PRO A 108 10.11 -4.17 -3.92
C PRO A 108 10.15 -3.08 -4.98
N ARG A 109 11.25 -2.32 -4.97
CA ARG A 109 11.47 -1.23 -5.93
C ARG A 109 11.38 -1.67 -7.39
N TYR A 110 11.68 -2.92 -7.68
CA TYR A 110 11.57 -3.52 -9.01
C TYR A 110 10.20 -3.26 -9.68
N PHE A 111 9.12 -3.26 -8.89
CA PHE A 111 7.76 -3.09 -9.40
C PHE A 111 7.31 -1.63 -9.53
N TRP A 112 8.05 -0.65 -9.01
CA TRP A 112 7.57 0.73 -8.97
C TRP A 112 7.29 1.32 -10.34
N ASN A 113 8.22 1.15 -11.29
CA ASN A 113 8.00 1.62 -12.67
C ASN A 113 6.77 0.96 -13.31
N LYS A 114 6.53 -0.33 -13.03
CA LYS A 114 5.34 -1.02 -13.54
C LYS A 114 4.06 -0.41 -12.98
N LEU A 115 4.02 -0.08 -11.69
CA LEU A 115 2.88 0.55 -11.04
C LEU A 115 2.67 2.01 -11.49
N GLU A 116 3.75 2.75 -11.76
CA GLU A 116 3.68 4.12 -12.30
C GLU A 116 3.11 4.17 -13.72
N LEU A 117 3.31 3.12 -14.50
CA LEU A 117 2.90 3.04 -15.91
C LEU A 117 1.52 2.40 -16.11
N ILE A 118 0.88 1.87 -15.08
CA ILE A 118 -0.48 1.30 -15.21
C ILE A 118 -1.41 2.38 -15.75
N THR A 119 -2.07 2.09 -16.87
CA THR A 119 -3.08 2.96 -17.46
C THR A 119 -4.46 2.34 -17.27
N GLN A 120 -5.49 3.13 -17.55
CA GLN A 120 -6.87 2.66 -17.56
C GLN A 120 -7.09 1.53 -18.58
N ASP A 121 -6.37 1.57 -19.70
CA ASP A 121 -6.42 0.55 -20.75
C ASP A 121 -5.81 -0.80 -20.29
N ASP A 122 -4.90 -0.79 -19.32
CA ASP A 122 -4.29 -2.00 -18.77
C ASP A 122 -5.22 -2.76 -17.81
N ILE A 123 -6.33 -2.14 -17.41
CA ILE A 123 -7.32 -2.68 -16.47
C ILE A 123 -8.69 -2.78 -17.17
N ASP A 124 -8.74 -3.53 -18.27
CA ASP A 124 -9.96 -3.89 -19.03
C ASP A 124 -10.89 -2.74 -19.48
N GLY A 125 -10.40 -1.52 -19.61
CA GLY A 125 -11.08 -0.41 -20.31
C GLY A 125 -12.42 0.07 -19.71
N ASP A 126 -12.82 -0.39 -18.55
CA ASP A 126 -14.03 0.07 -17.84
C ASP A 126 -13.64 0.99 -16.69
N ASP A 127 -14.13 2.23 -16.69
CA ASP A 127 -13.95 3.21 -15.61
C ASP A 127 -14.29 2.66 -14.21
N SER A 128 -15.19 1.69 -14.13
CA SER A 128 -15.59 1.06 -12.86
C SER A 128 -14.50 0.16 -12.29
N VAL A 129 -13.72 -0.51 -13.13
CA VAL A 129 -12.64 -1.42 -12.72
C VAL A 129 -11.47 -0.62 -12.16
N PHE A 130 -11.16 0.55 -12.75
CA PHE A 130 -10.10 1.41 -12.25
C PHE A 130 -10.37 1.95 -10.85
N LYS A 131 -11.63 2.26 -10.54
CA LYS A 131 -12.06 2.70 -9.21
C LYS A 131 -12.01 1.60 -8.15
N ASN A 132 -12.18 0.35 -8.57
CA ASN A 132 -12.15 -0.83 -7.71
C ASN A 132 -10.80 -1.58 -7.79
N PHE A 133 -9.75 -0.92 -8.29
CA PHE A 133 -8.43 -1.53 -8.43
C PHE A 133 -7.90 -2.03 -7.09
N ASP A 134 -7.49 -3.29 -7.05
CA ASP A 134 -6.76 -3.88 -5.93
C ASP A 134 -5.36 -4.31 -6.36
N LEU A 135 -4.36 -3.97 -5.57
CA LEU A 135 -2.97 -4.29 -5.86
C LEU A 135 -2.68 -5.79 -5.82
N ILE A 136 -3.35 -6.52 -4.94
CA ILE A 136 -3.11 -7.96 -4.78
C ILE A 136 -3.63 -8.66 -6.03
N ASP A 137 -4.86 -8.35 -6.44
CA ASP A 137 -5.46 -8.87 -7.67
C ASP A 137 -4.61 -8.55 -8.90
N PHE A 138 -4.04 -7.33 -8.96
CA PHE A 138 -3.15 -6.93 -10.04
C PHE A 138 -1.87 -7.79 -10.08
N PHE A 139 -1.24 -8.07 -8.94
CA PHE A 139 -0.05 -8.90 -8.90
C PHE A 139 -0.37 -10.38 -9.19
N GLU A 140 -1.52 -10.87 -8.74
CA GLU A 140 -2.00 -12.23 -9.06
C GLU A 140 -2.26 -12.38 -10.56
N SER A 141 -3.00 -11.45 -11.17
CA SER A 141 -3.33 -11.51 -12.60
C SER A 141 -2.12 -11.29 -13.51
N SER A 142 -1.13 -10.53 -13.07
CA SER A 142 0.09 -10.25 -13.84
C SER A 142 1.18 -11.33 -13.73
N GLU A 143 0.85 -12.50 -13.14
CA GLU A 143 1.79 -13.62 -12.91
C GLU A 143 3.10 -13.18 -12.22
N SER A 144 3.03 -12.15 -11.39
CA SER A 144 4.18 -11.66 -10.62
C SER A 144 4.53 -12.67 -9.53
N LYS A 145 5.82 -12.80 -9.20
CA LYS A 145 6.20 -13.62 -8.07
C LYS A 145 5.64 -13.05 -6.79
N MET A 146 4.95 -13.86 -6.03
CA MET A 146 4.35 -13.50 -4.76
C MET A 146 4.77 -14.48 -3.68
N LYS A 147 5.25 -13.94 -2.58
CA LYS A 147 5.55 -14.69 -1.35
C LYS A 147 4.42 -14.50 -0.35
N ILE A 148 3.72 -15.59 -0.05
CA ILE A 148 2.61 -15.57 0.90
C ILE A 148 3.11 -15.89 2.30
N LEU A 149 2.80 -15.01 3.25
CA LEU A 149 3.06 -15.20 4.68
C LEU A 149 1.77 -15.52 5.43
N ASN A 150 1.66 -16.75 5.91
CA ASN A 150 0.45 -17.21 6.58
C ASN A 150 0.37 -16.73 8.03
N PHE A 151 -0.79 -16.22 8.42
CA PHE A 151 -1.16 -15.81 9.75
C PHE A 151 -2.46 -16.45 10.20
N ASN A 152 -2.57 -16.78 11.48
CA ASN A 152 -3.77 -17.38 12.08
C ASN A 152 -4.80 -16.33 12.55
N PHE A 153 -4.57 -15.06 12.25
CA PHE A 153 -5.49 -13.97 12.56
C PHE A 153 -6.58 -13.85 11.49
N LEU A 154 -7.68 -13.20 11.85
CA LEU A 154 -8.63 -12.70 10.87
C LEU A 154 -8.02 -11.47 10.16
N LYS A 155 -8.40 -11.27 8.91
CA LYS A 155 -8.08 -10.04 8.19
C LYS A 155 -8.62 -8.83 8.96
N PRO A 156 -7.84 -7.74 9.06
CA PRO A 156 -8.34 -6.50 9.63
C PRO A 156 -9.61 -6.04 8.92
N THR A 157 -10.58 -5.59 9.70
CA THR A 157 -11.85 -5.07 9.15
C THR A 157 -11.64 -3.66 8.60
N ASP A 158 -12.23 -3.41 7.45
CA ASP A 158 -12.29 -2.07 6.87
C ASP A 158 -13.35 -1.24 7.63
N PHE A 159 -13.01 0.00 7.97
CA PHE A 159 -13.90 0.95 8.65
C PHE A 159 -14.35 2.01 7.66
N ASP A 160 -15.42 1.71 6.93
CA ASP A 160 -15.93 2.57 5.86
C ASP A 160 -16.97 3.59 6.34
N LYS A 161 -17.60 3.35 7.48
CA LYS A 161 -18.71 4.15 7.98
C LYS A 161 -18.53 4.51 9.45
N GLN A 162 -19.12 5.63 9.85
CA GLN A 162 -19.15 6.05 11.25
C GLN A 162 -19.80 5.01 12.20
N SER A 163 -20.65 4.11 11.66
CA SER A 163 -21.25 3.02 12.42
C SER A 163 -20.29 1.86 12.74
N ASP A 164 -19.09 1.85 12.16
CA ASP A 164 -18.11 0.78 12.31
C ASP A 164 -17.19 0.98 13.51
N PHE A 165 -17.38 2.12 14.23
CA PHE A 165 -16.64 2.51 15.44
C PHE A 165 -17.39 2.15 16.74
#